data_0bf742cfe0f51015f06bfb661aa43fe9
#
_entry.id   0bf742cfe0f51015f06bfb661aa43fe9
#
_cell.length_a   1.000
_cell.length_b   1.000
_cell.length_c   1.000
_cell.angle_alpha   90.00
_cell.angle_beta   90.00
_cell.angle_gamma   90.00
#
_symmetry.space_group_name_H-M   'P 1'
#
loop_
_entity.id
_entity.type
_entity.pdbx_description
1 polymer ?
#
loop_
_entity_poly.entity_id
_entity_poly.type
_entity_poly.pdbx_seq_one_letter_code
_entity_poly.pdbx_strand_id
1 'polypeptide(L)'
;ILSGSLQDLDRAVIIGNRTFGKGLVQVPRSLPYGGMMKVTTSKYYIPSGRCVQAIDYKHRNEDGSVGTIPDSLTKVFYTAAGREVRDGGGVMPDITVKQEKLPNILFYLVRDNLIFDYATQYCLKHPTVAAPEKFVVTDADYNDFKALVKKADFKYDQQSEKILKTLKEAAEFEGYMTDAAEEFKALEKKLNHNLDRDLDYFSKDIKRMIANEIIKRYYYQRGGIIEQLKDDDD
;
A
#
# COMPACT_ATOMS: atom_id res chain seq x y z
N ILE A 1 3.55 -1.74 -19.30
CA ILE A 1 4.20 -1.72 -20.61
C ILE A 1 5.70 -1.45 -20.42
N LEU A 2 6.09 -0.27 -19.91
CA LEU A 2 7.49 0.15 -19.86
C LEU A 2 8.41 -0.87 -19.20
N SER A 3 8.12 -1.27 -17.97
CA SER A 3 8.93 -2.25 -17.23
C SER A 3 9.10 -3.58 -17.98
N GLY A 4 7.99 -4.12 -18.51
CA GLY A 4 8.04 -5.37 -19.27
C GLY A 4 8.81 -5.25 -20.57
N SER A 5 8.71 -4.13 -21.30
CA SER A 5 9.47 -3.91 -22.52
C SER A 5 10.98 -3.77 -22.25
N LEU A 6 11.35 -3.06 -21.19
CA LEU A 6 12.75 -2.94 -20.77
C LEU A 6 13.34 -4.29 -20.30
N GLN A 7 12.54 -5.10 -19.59
CA GLN A 7 12.92 -6.45 -19.20
C GLN A 7 13.12 -7.35 -20.41
N ASP A 8 12.15 -7.37 -21.35
CA ASP A 8 12.20 -8.22 -22.55
C ASP A 8 13.39 -7.89 -23.47
N LEU A 9 13.80 -6.63 -23.49
CA LEU A 9 14.96 -6.16 -24.27
C LEU A 9 16.27 -6.25 -23.48
N ASP A 10 16.25 -6.75 -22.25
CA ASP A 10 17.43 -6.80 -21.35
C ASP A 10 18.14 -5.46 -21.18
N ARG A 11 17.36 -4.36 -21.12
CA ARG A 11 17.86 -2.97 -21.01
C ARG A 11 17.77 -2.41 -19.60
N ALA A 12 17.08 -3.10 -18.68
CA ALA A 12 16.99 -2.74 -17.27
C ALA A 12 16.79 -3.98 -16.40
N VAL A 13 17.22 -3.89 -15.16
CA VAL A 13 16.84 -4.79 -14.08
C VAL A 13 15.56 -4.26 -13.44
N ILE A 14 14.54 -5.10 -13.31
CA ILE A 14 13.27 -4.74 -12.69
C ILE A 14 13.31 -5.15 -11.23
N ILE A 15 13.21 -4.18 -10.33
CA ILE A 15 13.26 -4.37 -8.88
C ILE A 15 11.91 -4.01 -8.28
N GLY A 16 11.41 -4.77 -7.31
CA GLY A 16 10.17 -4.48 -6.59
C GLY A 16 9.22 -5.66 -6.53
N ASN A 17 7.93 -5.41 -6.73
CA ASN A 17 6.88 -6.40 -6.72
C ASN A 17 6.32 -6.66 -8.11
N ARG A 18 5.63 -7.81 -8.27
CA ARG A 18 4.90 -8.14 -9.50
C ARG A 18 3.97 -6.98 -9.87
N THR A 19 4.01 -6.54 -11.12
CA THR A 19 3.17 -5.44 -11.58
C THR A 19 1.69 -5.83 -11.61
N PHE A 20 0.80 -4.84 -11.60
CA PHE A 20 -0.66 -5.03 -11.66
C PHE A 20 -1.11 -5.87 -12.86
N GLY A 21 -0.39 -5.79 -13.99
CA GLY A 21 -0.72 -6.58 -15.17
C GLY A 21 -1.93 -6.07 -15.95
N LYS A 22 -1.99 -4.78 -16.24
CA LYS A 22 -2.98 -4.22 -17.17
C LYS A 22 -2.47 -4.33 -18.61
N GLY A 23 -3.01 -5.28 -19.37
CA GLY A 23 -2.63 -5.57 -20.75
C GLY A 23 -3.75 -5.34 -21.79
N LEU A 24 -4.87 -4.70 -21.38
CA LEU A 24 -6.02 -4.46 -22.24
C LEU A 24 -6.16 -2.98 -22.60
N VAL A 25 -6.51 -2.71 -23.86
CA VAL A 25 -6.85 -1.38 -24.37
C VAL A 25 -8.37 -1.23 -24.34
N GLN A 26 -8.82 -0.15 -23.72
CA GLN A 26 -10.24 0.17 -23.58
C GLN A 26 -10.53 1.50 -24.26
N VAL A 27 -11.61 1.54 -25.05
CA VAL A 27 -12.06 2.73 -25.78
C VAL A 27 -13.45 3.12 -25.30
N PRO A 28 -13.70 4.40 -24.95
CA PRO A 28 -15.04 4.87 -24.67
C PRO A 28 -15.88 4.92 -25.95
N ARG A 29 -17.14 4.49 -25.84
CA ARG A 29 -18.13 4.58 -26.90
C ARG A 29 -19.35 5.33 -26.39
N SER A 30 -19.80 6.32 -27.13
CA SER A 30 -21.02 7.06 -26.80
C SER A 30 -22.26 6.19 -26.97
N LEU A 31 -23.19 6.32 -26.05
CA LEU A 31 -24.51 5.69 -26.07
C LEU A 31 -25.60 6.78 -26.25
N PRO A 32 -26.83 6.40 -26.63
CA PRO A 32 -27.97 7.31 -26.58
C PRO A 32 -28.13 7.98 -25.21
N TYR A 33 -28.75 9.15 -25.21
CA TYR A 33 -29.04 9.96 -24.01
C TYR A 33 -27.77 10.44 -23.25
N GLY A 34 -26.64 10.62 -23.95
CA GLY A 34 -25.41 11.14 -23.33
C GLY A 34 -24.65 10.13 -22.46
N GLY A 35 -25.06 8.87 -22.45
CA GLY A 35 -24.35 7.80 -21.79
C GLY A 35 -23.03 7.46 -22.47
N MET A 36 -22.10 6.87 -21.72
CA MET A 36 -20.84 6.35 -22.27
C MET A 36 -20.56 4.92 -21.78
N MET A 37 -20.08 4.07 -22.68
CA MET A 37 -19.68 2.71 -22.38
C MET A 37 -18.18 2.55 -22.67
N LYS A 38 -17.43 1.94 -21.73
CA LYS A 38 -16.02 1.62 -21.92
C LYS A 38 -15.88 0.18 -22.37
N VAL A 39 -15.38 -0.01 -23.58
CA VAL A 39 -15.27 -1.32 -24.25
C VAL A 39 -13.82 -1.72 -24.42
N THR A 40 -13.48 -2.96 -24.06
CA THR A 40 -12.18 -3.53 -24.40
C THR A 40 -12.14 -3.93 -25.87
N THR A 41 -11.22 -3.35 -26.62
CA THR A 41 -11.11 -3.56 -28.08
C THR A 41 -9.86 -4.34 -28.47
N SER A 42 -8.80 -4.27 -27.66
CA SER A 42 -7.49 -4.82 -28.05
C SER A 42 -6.69 -5.27 -26.84
N LYS A 43 -5.68 -6.09 -27.08
CA LYS A 43 -4.59 -6.40 -26.17
C LYS A 43 -3.31 -5.77 -26.69
N TYR A 44 -2.38 -5.44 -25.83
CA TYR A 44 -1.03 -5.10 -26.27
C TYR A 44 -0.03 -6.19 -25.84
N TYR A 45 0.96 -6.35 -26.68
CA TYR A 45 2.05 -7.29 -26.52
C TYR A 45 3.35 -6.50 -26.41
N ILE A 46 4.27 -6.98 -25.57
CA ILE A 46 5.59 -6.40 -25.37
C ILE A 46 6.63 -7.14 -26.22
N PRO A 47 7.89 -6.68 -26.31
CA PRO A 47 8.85 -7.15 -27.32
C PRO A 47 9.03 -8.67 -27.42
N SER A 48 8.94 -9.42 -26.33
CA SER A 48 8.98 -10.90 -26.38
C SER A 48 7.74 -11.55 -27.01
N GLY A 49 6.69 -10.79 -27.30
CA GLY A 49 5.40 -11.27 -27.79
C GLY A 49 4.43 -11.69 -26.69
N ARG A 50 4.79 -11.57 -25.40
CA ARG A 50 3.90 -11.86 -24.27
C ARG A 50 2.91 -10.73 -23.99
N CYS A 51 1.72 -11.09 -23.50
CA CYS A 51 0.73 -10.15 -22.96
C CYS A 51 0.76 -10.17 -21.43
N VAL A 52 0.96 -9.03 -20.80
CA VAL A 52 1.08 -8.93 -19.32
C VAL A 52 -0.26 -8.89 -18.61
N GLN A 53 -1.39 -9.12 -19.27
CA GLN A 53 -2.73 -9.09 -18.67
C GLN A 53 -2.84 -10.12 -17.56
N ALA A 54 -3.06 -9.67 -16.32
CA ALA A 54 -3.15 -10.56 -15.15
C ALA A 54 -4.59 -10.93 -14.80
N ILE A 55 -5.55 -10.02 -14.92
CA ILE A 55 -6.93 -10.26 -14.54
C ILE A 55 -7.64 -11.09 -15.62
N ASP A 56 -8.26 -12.20 -15.23
CA ASP A 56 -9.04 -13.06 -16.11
C ASP A 56 -10.52 -12.65 -16.13
N TYR A 57 -10.87 -11.78 -17.05
CA TYR A 57 -12.26 -11.37 -17.25
C TYR A 57 -13.16 -12.42 -17.93
N LYS A 58 -12.58 -13.50 -18.44
CA LYS A 58 -13.35 -14.56 -19.13
C LYS A 58 -13.99 -15.52 -18.15
N HIS A 59 -13.31 -15.81 -17.05
CA HIS A 59 -13.78 -16.69 -16.02
C HIS A 59 -14.14 -15.87 -14.78
N ARG A 60 -15.44 -15.89 -14.44
CA ARG A 60 -15.95 -15.24 -13.24
C ARG A 60 -16.19 -16.27 -12.16
N ASN A 61 -15.91 -15.89 -10.92
CA ASN A 61 -16.32 -16.66 -9.75
C ASN A 61 -17.83 -16.66 -9.59
N GLU A 62 -18.36 -17.53 -8.75
CA GLU A 62 -19.82 -17.61 -8.47
C GLU A 62 -20.40 -16.31 -7.91
N ASP A 63 -19.60 -15.55 -7.16
CA ASP A 63 -19.94 -14.24 -6.62
C ASP A 63 -19.83 -13.08 -7.65
N GLY A 64 -19.51 -13.39 -8.91
CA GLY A 64 -19.32 -12.42 -9.99
C GLY A 64 -17.96 -11.70 -9.99
N SER A 65 -17.11 -11.96 -9.00
CA SER A 65 -15.74 -11.42 -8.97
C SER A 65 -14.86 -12.04 -10.06
N VAL A 66 -13.72 -11.40 -10.34
CA VAL A 66 -12.73 -11.88 -11.32
C VAL A 66 -11.41 -12.18 -10.61
N GLY A 67 -10.82 -13.33 -10.96
CA GLY A 67 -9.52 -13.74 -10.46
C GLY A 67 -8.37 -13.27 -11.35
N THR A 68 -7.17 -13.67 -10.98
CA THR A 68 -5.98 -13.54 -11.81
C THR A 68 -5.73 -14.86 -12.57
N ILE A 69 -5.05 -14.77 -13.70
CA ILE A 69 -4.62 -15.96 -14.46
C ILE A 69 -3.63 -16.74 -13.59
N PRO A 70 -3.92 -18.01 -13.25
CA PRO A 70 -3.00 -18.83 -12.48
C PRO A 70 -1.67 -19.03 -13.19
N ASP A 71 -0.57 -19.07 -12.46
CA ASP A 71 0.78 -19.26 -13.04
C ASP A 71 0.89 -20.57 -13.86
N SER A 72 0.10 -21.60 -13.52
CA SER A 72 0.02 -22.85 -14.26
C SER A 72 -0.55 -22.72 -15.68
N LEU A 73 -1.33 -21.68 -15.94
CA LEU A 73 -1.93 -21.38 -17.25
C LEU A 73 -1.14 -20.35 -18.06
N THR A 74 -0.03 -19.83 -17.52
CA THR A 74 0.83 -18.88 -18.21
C THR A 74 1.76 -19.59 -19.20
N LYS A 75 2.09 -18.89 -20.29
CA LYS A 75 3.03 -19.38 -21.31
C LYS A 75 4.41 -18.80 -21.09
N VAL A 76 5.42 -19.59 -21.43
CA VAL A 76 6.82 -19.18 -21.39
C VAL A 76 7.18 -18.40 -22.65
N PHE A 77 7.90 -17.32 -22.47
CA PHE A 77 8.52 -16.49 -23.50
C PHE A 77 9.98 -16.23 -23.11
N TYR A 78 10.75 -15.64 -24.00
CA TYR A 78 12.15 -15.38 -23.77
C TYR A 78 12.49 -13.91 -24.07
N THR A 79 13.35 -13.34 -23.24
CA THR A 79 13.92 -12.02 -23.48
C THR A 79 14.92 -12.03 -24.63
N ALA A 80 15.41 -10.87 -25.05
CA ALA A 80 16.43 -10.76 -26.09
C ALA A 80 17.71 -11.56 -25.77
N ALA A 81 18.09 -11.68 -24.49
CA ALA A 81 19.23 -12.46 -24.02
C ALA A 81 18.87 -13.93 -23.68
N GLY A 82 17.63 -14.39 -23.94
CA GLY A 82 17.21 -15.77 -23.72
C GLY A 82 16.79 -16.09 -22.27
N ARG A 83 16.54 -15.10 -21.42
CA ARG A 83 15.99 -15.33 -20.08
C ARG A 83 14.52 -15.72 -20.15
N GLU A 84 14.10 -16.71 -19.37
CA GLU A 84 12.70 -17.11 -19.29
C GLU A 84 11.85 -16.02 -18.63
N VAL A 85 10.73 -15.67 -19.27
CA VAL A 85 9.69 -14.78 -18.74
C VAL A 85 8.32 -15.36 -19.09
N ARG A 86 7.27 -14.93 -18.37
CA ARG A 86 5.92 -15.49 -18.54
C ARG A 86 4.91 -14.41 -18.87
N ASP A 87 3.84 -14.79 -19.55
CA ASP A 87 2.66 -13.96 -19.76
C ASP A 87 1.64 -14.10 -18.61
N GLY A 88 0.50 -13.44 -18.73
CA GLY A 88 -0.70 -13.72 -17.92
C GLY A 88 -0.68 -13.27 -16.47
N GLY A 89 0.43 -12.83 -15.92
CA GLY A 89 0.53 -12.54 -14.49
C GLY A 89 1.09 -11.16 -14.15
N GLY A 90 1.08 -10.21 -15.07
CA GLY A 90 1.85 -8.99 -14.94
C GLY A 90 3.33 -9.24 -15.29
N VAL A 91 4.19 -8.31 -14.90
CA VAL A 91 5.64 -8.45 -15.02
C VAL A 91 6.19 -8.89 -13.66
N MET A 92 6.83 -10.04 -13.62
CA MET A 92 7.57 -10.48 -12.45
C MET A 92 8.89 -9.72 -12.42
N PRO A 93 9.27 -9.08 -11.29
CA PRO A 93 10.54 -8.41 -11.18
C PRO A 93 11.71 -9.41 -11.21
N ASP A 94 12.88 -8.94 -11.64
CA ASP A 94 14.12 -9.71 -11.62
C ASP A 94 14.62 -9.87 -10.17
N ILE A 95 14.41 -8.82 -9.35
CA ILE A 95 14.68 -8.81 -7.90
C ILE A 95 13.40 -8.43 -7.18
N THR A 96 12.88 -9.36 -6.36
CA THR A 96 11.67 -9.11 -5.58
C THR A 96 12.01 -8.45 -4.25
N VAL A 97 11.42 -7.28 -4.00
CA VAL A 97 11.49 -6.57 -2.71
C VAL A 97 10.21 -6.85 -1.93
N LYS A 98 10.36 -7.21 -0.67
CA LYS A 98 9.23 -7.47 0.21
C LYS A 98 8.56 -6.15 0.59
N GLN A 99 7.32 -5.98 0.16
CA GLN A 99 6.55 -4.79 0.50
C GLN A 99 6.25 -4.76 2.01
N GLU A 100 6.69 -3.72 2.69
CA GLU A 100 6.31 -3.46 4.07
C GLU A 100 4.82 -3.09 4.15
N LYS A 101 4.10 -3.77 5.05
CA LYS A 101 2.70 -3.41 5.33
C LYS A 101 2.70 -2.23 6.30
N LEU A 102 2.30 -1.07 5.82
CA LEU A 102 2.13 0.08 6.67
C LEU A 102 0.96 -0.12 7.64
N PRO A 103 1.14 0.22 8.92
CA PRO A 103 0.07 0.16 9.91
C PRO A 103 -1.11 1.06 9.54
N ASN A 104 -2.32 0.59 9.84
CA ASN A 104 -3.55 1.31 9.49
C ASN A 104 -3.61 2.72 10.12
N ILE A 105 -3.08 2.88 11.31
CA ILE A 105 -2.99 4.17 12.00
C ILE A 105 -2.33 5.26 11.15
N LEU A 106 -1.27 4.92 10.38
CA LEU A 106 -0.56 5.88 9.52
C LEU A 106 -1.48 6.46 8.45
N PHE A 107 -2.29 5.60 7.81
CA PHE A 107 -3.26 6.05 6.81
C PHE A 107 -4.24 7.08 7.41
N TYR A 108 -4.75 6.82 8.61
CA TYR A 108 -5.69 7.72 9.26
C TYR A 108 -5.04 9.02 9.75
N LEU A 109 -3.82 8.97 10.27
CA LEU A 109 -3.06 10.17 10.63
C LEU A 109 -2.82 11.11 9.44
N VAL A 110 -2.61 10.55 8.24
CA VAL A 110 -2.49 11.31 7.00
C VAL A 110 -3.85 11.80 6.52
N ARG A 111 -4.87 10.94 6.49
CA ARG A 111 -6.24 11.28 6.06
C ARG A 111 -6.82 12.45 6.85
N ASP A 112 -6.59 12.46 8.15
CA ASP A 112 -7.12 13.49 9.06
C ASP A 112 -6.16 14.69 9.19
N ASN A 113 -5.15 14.78 8.32
CA ASN A 113 -4.15 15.84 8.21
C ASN A 113 -3.31 16.09 9.49
N LEU A 114 -3.27 15.17 10.46
CA LEU A 114 -2.59 15.40 11.73
C LEU A 114 -1.08 15.54 11.57
N ILE A 115 -0.47 14.75 10.66
CA ILE A 115 0.96 14.88 10.33
C ILE A 115 1.23 16.22 9.64
N PHE A 116 0.37 16.61 8.70
CA PHE A 116 0.48 17.88 7.98
C PHE A 116 0.37 19.08 8.92
N ASP A 117 -0.62 19.10 9.81
CA ASP A 117 -0.87 20.16 10.76
C ASP A 117 0.27 20.30 11.77
N TYR A 118 0.77 19.16 12.27
CA TYR A 118 1.93 19.16 13.15
C TYR A 118 3.17 19.72 12.45
N ALA A 119 3.48 19.24 11.25
CA ALA A 119 4.62 19.73 10.49
C ALA A 119 4.50 21.24 10.18
N THR A 120 3.30 21.74 9.95
CA THR A 120 3.04 23.18 9.77
C THR A 120 3.35 23.97 11.06
N GLN A 121 2.84 23.51 12.20
CA GLN A 121 3.12 24.13 13.50
C GLN A 121 4.61 24.08 13.87
N TYR A 122 5.28 22.96 13.55
CA TYR A 122 6.70 22.80 13.74
C TYR A 122 7.50 23.83 12.94
N CYS A 123 7.22 23.98 11.65
CA CYS A 123 7.91 24.92 10.77
C CYS A 123 7.72 26.39 11.20
N LEU A 124 6.56 26.75 11.75
CA LEU A 124 6.32 28.11 12.29
C LEU A 124 7.21 28.43 13.50
N LYS A 125 7.60 27.41 14.28
CA LYS A 125 8.46 27.56 15.46
C LYS A 125 9.95 27.44 15.15
N HIS A 126 10.32 26.80 14.05
CA HIS A 126 11.70 26.48 13.69
C HIS A 126 12.05 27.09 12.32
N PRO A 127 12.67 28.27 12.25
CA PRO A 127 13.02 28.91 10.98
C PRO A 127 13.97 28.08 10.10
N THR A 128 14.76 27.20 10.70
CA THR A 128 15.71 26.32 10.02
C THR A 128 15.70 24.94 10.66
N VAL A 129 16.06 23.92 9.89
CA VAL A 129 16.24 22.54 10.37
C VAL A 129 17.57 21.97 9.86
N ALA A 130 18.02 20.87 10.45
CA ALA A 130 19.19 20.13 9.97
C ALA A 130 19.01 19.66 8.53
N ALA A 131 20.12 19.33 7.84
CA ALA A 131 20.09 18.74 6.51
C ALA A 131 19.30 17.41 6.51
N PRO A 132 18.66 17.05 5.38
CA PRO A 132 17.77 15.88 5.29
C PRO A 132 18.41 14.60 5.85
N GLU A 133 19.68 14.37 5.58
CA GLU A 133 20.43 13.18 6.03
C GLU A 133 20.60 13.13 7.57
N LYS A 134 20.54 14.28 8.23
CA LYS A 134 20.83 14.43 9.67
C LYS A 134 19.58 14.78 10.49
N PHE A 135 18.50 15.13 9.84
CA PHE A 135 17.27 15.49 10.54
C PHE A 135 16.64 14.28 11.23
N VAL A 136 16.28 14.45 12.48
CA VAL A 136 15.61 13.43 13.30
C VAL A 136 14.52 14.09 14.11
N VAL A 137 13.34 13.48 14.14
CA VAL A 137 12.26 13.87 15.05
C VAL A 137 12.62 13.36 16.45
N THR A 138 12.87 14.29 17.36
CA THR A 138 13.25 13.95 18.75
C THR A 138 12.07 13.36 19.52
N ASP A 139 12.33 12.77 20.70
CA ASP A 139 11.26 12.29 21.58
C ASP A 139 10.40 13.45 22.12
N ALA A 140 10.97 14.63 22.31
CA ALA A 140 10.22 15.81 22.68
C ALA A 140 9.25 16.24 21.57
N ASP A 141 9.72 16.32 20.33
CA ASP A 141 8.88 16.63 19.17
C ASP A 141 7.76 15.60 19.01
N TYR A 142 8.08 14.32 19.22
CA TYR A 142 7.10 13.25 19.13
C TYR A 142 6.04 13.31 20.24
N ASN A 143 6.41 13.71 21.45
CA ASN A 143 5.46 13.91 22.53
C ASN A 143 4.52 15.10 22.25
N ASP A 144 5.02 16.17 21.64
CA ASP A 144 4.18 17.28 21.17
C ASP A 144 3.19 16.82 20.10
N PHE A 145 3.65 15.97 19.17
CA PHE A 145 2.76 15.34 18.18
C PHE A 145 1.68 14.47 18.83
N LYS A 146 2.04 13.61 19.80
CA LYS A 146 1.06 12.79 20.54
C LYS A 146 0.02 13.65 21.26
N ALA A 147 0.42 14.78 21.82
CA ALA A 147 -0.50 15.74 22.45
C ALA A 147 -1.48 16.35 21.43
N LEU A 148 -1.01 16.68 20.23
CA LEU A 148 -1.86 17.16 19.13
C LEU A 148 -2.88 16.10 18.72
N VAL A 149 -2.46 14.85 18.52
CA VAL A 149 -3.33 13.72 18.13
C VAL A 149 -4.43 13.51 19.18
N LYS A 150 -4.08 13.52 20.48
CA LYS A 150 -5.05 13.38 21.58
C LYS A 150 -6.06 14.53 21.60
N LYS A 151 -5.60 15.76 21.39
CA LYS A 151 -6.47 16.95 21.36
C LYS A 151 -7.47 16.90 20.21
N ALA A 152 -7.12 16.25 19.12
CA ALA A 152 -7.97 16.09 17.94
C ALA A 152 -9.06 15.00 18.08
N ASP A 153 -9.18 14.31 19.22
CA ASP A 153 -10.08 13.14 19.43
C ASP A 153 -9.93 12.10 18.30
N PHE A 154 -8.68 11.85 17.91
CA PHE A 154 -8.34 10.96 16.80
C PHE A 154 -8.80 9.55 17.02
N LYS A 155 -9.48 8.98 16.02
CA LYS A 155 -9.98 7.60 16.03
C LYS A 155 -9.66 6.95 14.69
N TYR A 156 -9.34 5.68 14.73
CA TYR A 156 -9.11 4.89 13.53
C TYR A 156 -9.58 3.45 13.70
N ASP A 157 -9.89 2.80 12.58
CA ASP A 157 -10.37 1.43 12.57
C ASP A 157 -9.21 0.44 12.73
N GLN A 158 -9.32 -0.44 13.68
CA GLN A 158 -8.39 -1.57 13.84
C GLN A 158 -8.88 -2.80 13.08
N GLN A 159 -7.99 -3.37 12.28
CA GLN A 159 -8.28 -4.57 11.49
C GLN A 159 -8.57 -5.78 12.40
N SER A 160 -7.83 -5.90 13.51
CA SER A 160 -8.03 -6.98 14.49
C SER A 160 -9.41 -6.95 15.12
N GLU A 161 -9.92 -5.76 15.45
CA GLU A 161 -11.24 -5.58 16.04
C GLU A 161 -12.36 -5.98 15.03
N LYS A 162 -12.22 -5.57 13.78
CA LYS A 162 -13.16 -5.97 12.69
C LYS A 162 -13.17 -7.47 12.47
N ILE A 163 -11.98 -8.09 12.40
CA ILE A 163 -11.86 -9.54 12.21
C ILE A 163 -12.44 -10.30 13.42
N LEU A 164 -12.17 -9.82 14.64
CA LEU A 164 -12.72 -10.44 15.84
C LEU A 164 -14.25 -10.38 15.87
N LYS A 165 -14.83 -9.25 15.45
CA LYS A 165 -16.28 -9.10 15.34
C LYS A 165 -16.86 -10.10 14.34
N THR A 166 -16.27 -10.20 13.15
CA THR A 166 -16.71 -11.15 12.10
C THR A 166 -16.55 -12.60 12.58
N LEU A 167 -15.45 -12.91 13.28
CA LEU A 167 -15.24 -14.24 13.85
C LEU A 167 -16.30 -14.58 14.92
N LYS A 168 -16.67 -13.62 15.76
CA LYS A 168 -17.70 -13.79 16.76
C LYS A 168 -19.08 -14.05 16.13
N GLU A 169 -19.45 -13.28 15.08
CA GLU A 169 -20.69 -13.48 14.33
C GLU A 169 -20.73 -14.89 13.69
N ALA A 170 -19.62 -15.36 13.13
CA ALA A 170 -19.52 -16.73 12.59
C ALA A 170 -19.64 -17.80 13.69
N ALA A 171 -18.96 -17.62 14.81
CA ALA A 171 -19.02 -18.55 15.94
C ALA A 171 -20.43 -18.61 16.59
N GLU A 172 -21.16 -17.49 16.62
CA GLU A 172 -22.57 -17.47 17.05
C GLU A 172 -23.45 -18.30 16.10
N PHE A 173 -23.28 -18.10 14.79
CA PHE A 173 -24.04 -18.82 13.77
C PHE A 173 -23.77 -20.34 13.79
N GLU A 174 -22.52 -20.73 14.06
CA GLU A 174 -22.09 -22.13 14.15
C GLU A 174 -22.34 -22.78 15.54
N GLY A 175 -22.80 -22.00 16.52
CA GLY A 175 -23.15 -22.50 17.88
C GLY A 175 -21.99 -22.62 18.85
N TYR A 176 -20.77 -22.16 18.50
CA TYR A 176 -19.57 -22.24 19.35
C TYR A 176 -19.55 -21.22 20.50
N MET A 177 -20.41 -20.20 20.47
CA MET A 177 -20.41 -19.17 21.51
C MET A 177 -20.80 -19.66 22.90
N THR A 178 -21.45 -20.82 23.00
CA THR A 178 -21.76 -21.44 24.30
C THR A 178 -20.49 -21.82 25.04
N ASP A 179 -19.50 -22.32 24.33
CA ASP A 179 -18.28 -22.89 24.92
C ASP A 179 -17.10 -21.91 24.89
N ALA A 180 -17.11 -20.91 23.97
CA ALA A 180 -15.99 -19.99 23.72
C ALA A 180 -16.26 -18.53 24.19
N ALA A 181 -17.36 -18.28 24.91
CA ALA A 181 -17.76 -16.91 25.28
C ALA A 181 -16.71 -16.18 26.14
N GLU A 182 -16.09 -16.87 27.07
CA GLU A 182 -15.09 -16.26 27.98
C GLU A 182 -13.77 -15.98 27.25
N GLU A 183 -13.37 -16.83 26.31
CA GLU A 183 -12.19 -16.65 25.47
C GLU A 183 -12.37 -15.45 24.54
N PHE A 184 -13.52 -15.30 23.91
CA PHE A 184 -13.86 -14.12 23.10
C PHE A 184 -13.82 -12.85 23.93
N LYS A 185 -14.41 -12.84 25.13
CA LYS A 185 -14.42 -11.70 26.02
C LYS A 185 -13.00 -11.34 26.52
N ALA A 186 -12.18 -12.34 26.82
CA ALA A 186 -10.79 -12.13 27.20
C ALA A 186 -9.98 -11.55 26.03
N LEU A 187 -10.23 -12.00 24.81
CA LEU A 187 -9.58 -11.51 23.59
C LEU A 187 -10.03 -10.09 23.26
N GLU A 188 -11.32 -9.77 23.33
CA GLU A 188 -11.86 -8.42 23.18
C GLU A 188 -11.15 -7.44 24.13
N LYS A 189 -11.02 -7.81 25.41
CA LYS A 189 -10.33 -6.98 26.40
C LYS A 189 -8.86 -6.74 26.06
N LYS A 190 -8.16 -7.74 25.50
CA LYS A 190 -6.74 -7.62 25.12
C LYS A 190 -6.53 -6.85 23.83
N LEU A 191 -7.47 -6.93 22.88
CA LEU A 191 -7.43 -6.23 21.60
C LEU A 191 -8.11 -4.85 21.65
N ASN A 192 -8.64 -4.45 22.81
CA ASN A 192 -9.27 -3.16 22.97
C ASN A 192 -8.33 -2.02 22.59
N HIS A 193 -8.86 -1.08 21.81
CA HIS A 193 -8.12 0.05 21.26
C HIS A 193 -7.47 0.90 22.36
N ASN A 194 -6.16 1.08 22.26
CA ASN A 194 -5.38 1.96 23.12
C ASN A 194 -4.49 2.85 22.27
N LEU A 195 -4.95 4.08 22.05
CA LEU A 195 -4.25 5.04 21.18
C LEU A 195 -2.81 5.32 21.69
N ASP A 196 -2.59 5.44 22.99
CA ASP A 196 -1.24 5.70 23.55
C ASP A 196 -0.28 4.57 23.22
N ARG A 197 -0.70 3.33 23.47
CA ARG A 197 0.08 2.14 23.11
C ARG A 197 0.39 2.09 21.63
N ASP A 198 -0.59 2.38 20.79
CA ASP A 198 -0.43 2.27 19.34
C ASP A 198 0.49 3.37 18.79
N LEU A 199 0.38 4.59 19.30
CA LEU A 199 1.33 5.67 18.98
C LEU A 199 2.76 5.32 19.42
N ASP A 200 2.94 4.67 20.59
CA ASP A 200 4.26 4.25 21.03
C ASP A 200 4.79 3.06 20.23
N TYR A 201 3.95 2.08 19.93
CA TYR A 201 4.33 0.89 19.16
C TYR A 201 4.74 1.23 17.71
N PHE A 202 4.02 2.13 17.06
CA PHE A 202 4.30 2.56 15.69
C PHE A 202 5.12 3.87 15.61
N SER A 203 5.78 4.24 16.72
CA SER A 203 6.51 5.51 16.82
C SER A 203 7.59 5.69 15.76
N LYS A 204 8.30 4.63 15.37
CA LYS A 204 9.33 4.67 14.33
C LYS A 204 8.75 5.12 12.99
N ASP A 205 7.68 4.47 12.55
CA ASP A 205 7.05 4.77 11.27
C ASP A 205 6.40 6.15 11.25
N ILE A 206 5.75 6.53 12.37
CA ILE A 206 5.11 7.84 12.51
C ILE A 206 6.18 8.95 12.49
N LYS A 207 7.29 8.79 13.22
CA LYS A 207 8.41 9.75 13.22
C LYS A 207 9.01 9.92 11.82
N ARG A 208 9.16 8.82 11.07
CA ARG A 208 9.63 8.86 9.67
C ARG A 208 8.69 9.67 8.79
N MET A 209 7.39 9.50 8.91
CA MET A 209 6.42 10.29 8.16
C MET A 209 6.43 11.77 8.54
N ILE A 210 6.54 12.08 9.83
CA ILE A 210 6.66 13.46 10.32
C ILE A 210 7.95 14.10 9.78
N ALA A 211 9.09 13.39 9.86
CA ALA A 211 10.38 13.88 9.35
C ALA A 211 10.29 14.20 7.87
N ASN A 212 9.75 13.29 7.07
CA ASN A 212 9.58 13.50 5.63
C ASN A 212 8.70 14.71 5.32
N GLU A 213 7.61 14.89 6.05
CA GLU A 213 6.69 16.00 5.87
C GLU A 213 7.32 17.35 6.28
N ILE A 214 8.12 17.38 7.35
CA ILE A 214 8.88 18.58 7.76
C ILE A 214 9.96 18.89 6.72
N ILE A 215 10.79 17.92 6.36
CA ILE A 215 11.91 18.11 5.43
C ILE A 215 11.45 18.64 4.07
N LYS A 216 10.31 18.16 3.55
CA LYS A 216 9.73 18.68 2.30
C LYS A 216 9.43 20.18 2.33
N ARG A 217 9.11 20.74 3.48
CA ARG A 217 8.83 22.17 3.61
C ARG A 217 10.08 23.06 3.53
N TYR A 218 11.26 22.52 3.92
CA TYR A 218 12.51 23.28 3.87
C TYR A 218 13.35 22.95 2.63
N TYR A 219 13.35 21.68 2.20
CA TYR A 219 14.23 21.17 1.15
C TYR A 219 13.48 20.65 -0.06
N TYR A 220 12.17 20.90 -0.15
CA TYR A 220 11.28 20.50 -1.23
C TYR A 220 11.31 18.97 -1.49
N GLN A 221 10.91 18.57 -2.69
CA GLN A 221 10.84 17.16 -3.07
C GLN A 221 12.17 16.42 -2.95
N ARG A 222 13.27 17.08 -3.34
CA ARG A 222 14.61 16.49 -3.27
C ARG A 222 14.98 16.13 -1.83
N GLY A 223 14.71 17.02 -0.87
CA GLY A 223 14.97 16.73 0.54
C GLY A 223 14.16 15.56 1.05
N GLY A 224 12.87 15.48 0.69
CA GLY A 224 12.01 14.36 1.05
C GLY A 224 12.52 13.02 0.50
N ILE A 225 13.05 12.99 -0.72
CA ILE A 225 13.65 11.77 -1.30
C ILE A 225 14.92 11.37 -0.51
N ILE A 226 15.82 12.32 -0.23
CA ILE A 226 17.04 12.05 0.54
C ILE A 226 16.69 11.51 1.94
N GLU A 227 15.70 12.09 2.60
CA GLU A 227 15.26 11.64 3.93
C GLU A 227 14.68 10.21 3.87
N GLN A 228 13.93 9.87 2.85
CA GLN A 228 13.38 8.52 2.67
C GLN A 228 14.45 7.46 2.41
N LEU A 229 15.52 7.82 1.70
CA LEU A 229 16.57 6.89 1.31
C LEU A 229 17.68 6.71 2.37
N LYS A 230 17.71 7.55 3.42
CA LYS A 230 18.81 7.47 4.41
C LYS A 230 18.85 6.17 5.22
N ASP A 231 17.70 5.48 5.34
CA ASP A 231 17.55 4.22 6.06
C ASP A 231 17.14 3.06 5.10
N ASP A 232 17.36 3.23 3.79
CA ASP A 232 17.03 2.26 2.76
C ASP A 232 18.30 1.44 2.47
N ASP A 233 18.32 0.20 2.94
CA ASP A 233 19.44 -0.75 2.78
C ASP A 233 19.30 -1.63 1.52
N ASP A 234 18.27 -1.43 0.66
CA ASP A 234 17.96 -2.24 -0.55
C ASP A 234 18.67 -1.75 -1.83
#